data_214ab1071082d93a50fcc25fbc1e9f6a
#
_entry.id   214ab1071082d93a50fcc25fbc1e9f6a
#
_cell.length_a   1.000
_cell.length_b   1.000
_cell.length_c   1.000
_cell.angle_alpha   90.00
_cell.angle_beta   90.00
_cell.angle_gamma   90.00
#
_symmetry.space_group_name_H-M   'P 1'
#
loop_
_entity.id
_entity.type
_entity.pdbx_description
1 polymer ?
#
loop_
_entity_poly.entity_id
_entity_poly.type
_entity_poly.pdbx_seq_one_letter_code
_entity_poly.pdbx_strand_id
1 'polypeptide(L)'
;MITASAIAQTPAGPKAPAPKAAPPATPKAAPKAAAKGPDLLIPSTMNAKAPGIYVVRLETTKGNIDIRVVKNWAPNGADRFYNLVVAGFYNNAYFFRSMAFMAQFGISSRPEVSRVWDNRTMLDDRVVQSNTRGFVTFASTGQPNSRGTQVFINKLNENRYLDDAKFAPFGEVVAGMEVVDMLYTGYGEESNKQDEITRQGAPYIERYYPRLDKIIKASVIAVPEQ
;
A
#
# COMPACT_ATOMS: atom_id res chain seq x y z
N MET A 1 -82.10 -16.02 -31.26
CA MET A 1 -82.42 -14.78 -30.52
C MET A 1 -81.10 -14.07 -30.33
N ILE A 2 -80.98 -12.94 -31.05
CA ILE A 2 -79.77 -12.14 -31.14
C ILE A 2 -80.05 -10.87 -30.31
N THR A 3 -79.28 -10.58 -29.30
CA THR A 3 -79.35 -9.30 -28.60
C THR A 3 -78.06 -8.54 -28.82
N ALA A 4 -78.18 -7.44 -29.56
CA ALA A 4 -77.13 -6.47 -29.83
C ALA A 4 -76.91 -5.62 -28.58
N SER A 5 -75.70 -5.38 -28.16
CA SER A 5 -75.30 -4.45 -27.14
C SER A 5 -74.64 -3.23 -27.78
N ALA A 6 -75.17 -2.07 -27.47
CA ALA A 6 -74.71 -0.79 -27.98
C ALA A 6 -73.39 -0.35 -27.34
N ILE A 7 -72.48 0.20 -28.14
CA ILE A 7 -71.23 0.79 -27.73
C ILE A 7 -71.51 2.30 -27.49
N ALA A 8 -71.33 2.75 -26.25
CA ALA A 8 -71.38 4.15 -25.88
C ALA A 8 -70.01 4.82 -26.15
N GLN A 9 -70.02 5.86 -26.99
CA GLN A 9 -68.82 6.70 -27.23
C GLN A 9 -68.71 7.76 -26.13
N THR A 10 -67.56 7.79 -25.49
CA THR A 10 -67.15 8.82 -24.53
C THR A 10 -66.47 10.01 -25.25
N PRO A 11 -66.83 11.27 -24.95
CA PRO A 11 -66.25 12.44 -25.63
C PRO A 11 -64.80 12.68 -25.18
N ALA A 12 -63.96 13.07 -26.13
CA ALA A 12 -62.53 13.43 -25.92
C ALA A 12 -62.39 14.68 -25.04
N GLY A 13 -61.61 14.53 -23.95
CA GLY A 13 -61.19 15.63 -23.08
C GLY A 13 -60.09 16.50 -23.71
N PRO A 14 -59.88 17.72 -23.22
CA PRO A 14 -58.97 18.68 -23.83
C PRO A 14 -57.50 18.26 -23.75
N LYS A 15 -56.81 18.43 -24.86
CA LYS A 15 -55.38 18.09 -25.11
C LYS A 15 -54.49 19.00 -24.24
N ALA A 16 -53.68 18.39 -23.36
CA ALA A 16 -52.69 19.10 -22.54
C ALA A 16 -51.58 19.72 -23.41
N PRO A 17 -51.03 20.88 -23.06
CA PRO A 17 -49.97 21.52 -23.82
C PRO A 17 -48.66 20.71 -23.74
N ALA A 18 -47.91 20.67 -24.85
CA ALA A 18 -46.64 19.99 -24.98
C ALA A 18 -45.57 20.54 -24.02
N PRO A 19 -44.72 19.71 -23.43
CA PRO A 19 -43.63 20.16 -22.56
C PRO A 19 -42.59 20.99 -23.33
N LYS A 20 -42.25 22.18 -22.80
CA LYS A 20 -41.18 23.03 -23.30
C LYS A 20 -39.86 22.27 -23.27
N ALA A 21 -39.15 22.26 -24.40
CA ALA A 21 -37.83 21.68 -24.52
C ALA A 21 -36.84 22.32 -23.50
N ALA A 22 -36.18 21.47 -22.72
CA ALA A 22 -35.11 21.89 -21.82
C ALA A 22 -33.89 22.42 -22.63
N PRO A 23 -33.14 23.42 -22.13
CA PRO A 23 -31.96 23.93 -22.80
C PRO A 23 -30.88 22.83 -22.91
N PRO A 24 -30.04 22.86 -23.98
CA PRO A 24 -29.02 21.86 -24.16
C PRO A 24 -28.02 21.89 -22.99
N ALA A 25 -27.75 20.70 -22.39
CA ALA A 25 -26.77 20.55 -21.33
C ALA A 25 -25.39 20.95 -21.85
N THR A 26 -24.74 21.85 -21.15
CA THR A 26 -23.34 22.25 -21.37
C THR A 26 -22.46 21.00 -21.30
N PRO A 27 -21.51 20.79 -22.24
CA PRO A 27 -20.63 19.63 -22.19
C PRO A 27 -19.81 19.67 -20.90
N LYS A 28 -19.99 18.67 -20.04
CA LYS A 28 -19.16 18.47 -18.84
C LYS A 28 -17.71 18.28 -19.31
N ALA A 29 -16.82 19.18 -18.94
CA ALA A 29 -15.41 19.08 -19.28
C ALA A 29 -14.90 17.67 -18.96
N ALA A 30 -14.21 17.05 -19.91
CA ALA A 30 -13.58 15.75 -19.73
C ALA A 30 -12.66 15.80 -18.49
N PRO A 31 -12.60 14.75 -17.68
CA PRO A 31 -11.73 14.74 -16.51
C PRO A 31 -10.29 14.93 -16.98
N LYS A 32 -9.65 16.00 -16.48
CA LYS A 32 -8.23 16.29 -16.70
C LYS A 32 -7.46 15.01 -16.37
N ALA A 33 -6.69 14.48 -17.32
CA ALA A 33 -5.89 13.28 -17.13
C ALA A 33 -5.16 13.40 -15.79
N ALA A 34 -5.37 12.42 -14.91
CA ALA A 34 -4.72 12.40 -13.61
C ALA A 34 -3.21 12.53 -13.85
N ALA A 35 -2.58 13.51 -13.22
CA ALA A 35 -1.14 13.71 -13.30
C ALA A 35 -0.51 12.34 -12.99
N LYS A 36 0.38 11.86 -13.88
CA LYS A 36 1.15 10.64 -13.65
C LYS A 36 1.80 10.78 -12.28
N GLY A 37 1.50 9.85 -11.39
CA GLY A 37 2.19 9.78 -10.10
C GLY A 37 3.70 9.68 -10.28
N PRO A 38 4.49 9.81 -9.20
CA PRO A 38 5.94 9.76 -9.27
C PRO A 38 6.39 8.46 -9.97
N ASP A 39 7.38 8.56 -10.85
CA ASP A 39 7.87 7.44 -11.66
C ASP A 39 8.86 6.60 -10.83
N LEU A 40 8.53 5.33 -10.58
CA LEU A 40 9.38 4.39 -9.86
C LEU A 40 10.77 4.19 -10.51
N LEU A 41 10.90 4.44 -11.81
CA LEU A 41 12.17 4.35 -12.52
C LEU A 41 13.03 5.62 -12.38
N ILE A 42 12.48 6.69 -11.79
CA ILE A 42 13.18 7.97 -11.57
C ILE A 42 13.09 8.35 -10.08
N PRO A 43 13.87 7.71 -9.19
CA PRO A 43 13.81 7.93 -7.73
C PRO A 43 13.97 9.39 -7.30
N SER A 44 14.69 10.21 -8.08
CA SER A 44 14.87 11.63 -7.80
C SER A 44 13.57 12.45 -7.83
N THR A 45 12.50 11.93 -8.42
CA THR A 45 11.18 12.56 -8.41
C THR A 45 10.39 12.28 -7.12
N MET A 46 10.87 11.37 -6.27
CA MET A 46 10.21 10.93 -5.03
C MET A 46 10.82 11.60 -3.81
N ASN A 47 10.60 12.90 -3.69
CA ASN A 47 11.16 13.75 -2.63
C ASN A 47 10.08 14.51 -1.85
N ALA A 48 8.82 14.09 -1.96
CA ALA A 48 7.72 14.68 -1.21
C ALA A 48 7.95 14.53 0.30
N LYS A 49 7.63 15.57 1.05
CA LYS A 49 7.62 15.51 2.50
C LYS A 49 6.32 14.87 2.95
N ALA A 50 6.44 13.81 3.75
CA ALA A 50 5.28 13.15 4.33
C ALA A 50 4.54 14.09 5.30
N PRO A 51 3.21 13.91 5.47
CA PRO A 51 2.46 14.50 6.58
C PRO A 51 3.08 14.11 7.93
N GLY A 52 2.80 14.90 8.97
CA GLY A 52 3.28 14.61 10.34
C GLY A 52 2.79 13.25 10.85
N ILE A 53 1.54 12.91 10.54
CA ILE A 53 0.92 11.60 10.78
C ILE A 53 0.13 11.22 9.54
N TYR A 54 0.20 9.95 9.14
CA TYR A 54 -0.64 9.38 8.08
C TYR A 54 -0.85 7.89 8.30
N VAL A 55 -1.89 7.34 7.66
CA VAL A 55 -2.20 5.91 7.74
C VAL A 55 -2.09 5.29 6.35
N VAL A 56 -1.34 4.20 6.29
CA VAL A 56 -1.19 3.38 5.08
C VAL A 56 -1.93 2.07 5.27
N ARG A 57 -2.77 1.71 4.31
CA ARG A 57 -3.34 0.38 4.18
C ARG A 57 -2.52 -0.46 3.25
N LEU A 58 -2.12 -1.64 3.73
CA LEU A 58 -1.63 -2.74 2.92
C LEU A 58 -2.78 -3.73 2.72
N GLU A 59 -3.35 -3.76 1.52
CA GLU A 59 -4.30 -4.79 1.10
C GLU A 59 -3.51 -6.04 0.76
N THR A 60 -3.64 -7.11 1.54
CA THR A 60 -2.83 -8.32 1.39
C THR A 60 -3.68 -9.52 1.00
N THR A 61 -3.03 -10.64 0.65
CA THR A 61 -3.69 -11.94 0.39
C THR A 61 -4.38 -12.53 1.62
N LYS A 62 -4.11 -12.00 2.83
CA LYS A 62 -4.71 -12.45 4.10
C LYS A 62 -5.69 -11.45 4.70
N GLY A 63 -5.80 -10.26 4.15
CA GLY A 63 -6.63 -9.17 4.67
C GLY A 63 -5.88 -7.84 4.70
N ASN A 64 -6.45 -6.85 5.35
CA ASN A 64 -5.87 -5.52 5.43
C ASN A 64 -5.00 -5.35 6.67
N ILE A 65 -3.89 -4.64 6.50
CA ILE A 65 -3.02 -4.19 7.60
C ILE A 65 -2.94 -2.67 7.49
N ASP A 66 -3.36 -1.96 8.55
CA ASP A 66 -3.30 -0.51 8.60
C ASP A 66 -2.13 -0.06 9.50
N ILE A 67 -1.23 0.71 8.91
CA ILE A 67 -0.01 1.21 9.56
C ILE A 67 -0.16 2.72 9.77
N ARG A 68 -0.21 3.16 11.02
CA ARG A 68 -0.06 4.57 11.38
C ARG A 68 1.42 4.93 11.35
N VAL A 69 1.79 5.89 10.54
CA VAL A 69 3.15 6.44 10.49
C VAL A 69 3.19 7.76 11.23
N VAL A 70 4.21 7.94 12.06
CA VAL A 70 4.44 9.16 12.84
C VAL A 70 5.83 9.70 12.47
N LYS A 71 5.85 10.77 11.67
CA LYS A 71 7.08 11.31 11.08
C LYS A 71 8.13 11.68 12.14
N ASN A 72 7.71 12.20 13.27
CA ASN A 72 8.64 12.60 14.34
C ASN A 72 9.37 11.41 14.99
N TRP A 73 8.93 10.17 14.77
CA TRP A 73 9.65 8.99 15.29
C TRP A 73 10.89 8.67 14.45
N ALA A 74 10.77 8.76 13.12
CA ALA A 74 11.86 8.51 12.18
C ALA A 74 11.59 9.28 10.87
N PRO A 75 11.99 10.56 10.77
CA PRO A 75 11.62 11.44 9.67
C PRO A 75 12.05 10.96 8.28
N ASN A 76 13.28 10.43 8.16
CA ASN A 76 13.78 9.90 6.89
C ASN A 76 13.02 8.66 6.45
N GLY A 77 12.76 7.75 7.39
CA GLY A 77 11.96 6.56 7.15
C GLY A 77 10.52 6.89 6.76
N ALA A 78 9.88 7.82 7.48
CA ALA A 78 8.51 8.25 7.18
C ALA A 78 8.39 8.89 5.78
N ASP A 79 9.30 9.81 5.41
CA ASP A 79 9.33 10.42 4.08
C ASP A 79 9.58 9.37 2.99
N ARG A 80 10.51 8.42 3.22
CA ARG A 80 10.80 7.32 2.29
C ARG A 80 9.59 6.43 2.09
N PHE A 81 8.96 5.97 3.17
CA PHE A 81 7.81 5.08 3.10
C PHE A 81 6.62 5.73 2.39
N TYR A 82 6.33 7.01 2.70
CA TYR A 82 5.28 7.79 2.03
C TYR A 82 5.47 7.82 0.52
N ASN A 83 6.66 8.21 0.05
CA ASN A 83 6.96 8.30 -1.37
C ASN A 83 6.83 6.95 -2.08
N LEU A 84 7.34 5.87 -1.47
CA LEU A 84 7.25 4.52 -2.02
C LEU A 84 5.80 4.02 -2.11
N VAL A 85 4.96 4.31 -1.09
CA VAL A 85 3.53 3.96 -1.09
C VAL A 85 2.79 4.73 -2.18
N VAL A 86 2.95 6.06 -2.24
CA VAL A 86 2.26 6.90 -3.24
C VAL A 86 2.65 6.53 -4.66
N ALA A 87 3.90 6.13 -4.88
CA ALA A 87 4.38 5.66 -6.18
C ALA A 87 3.95 4.22 -6.52
N GLY A 88 3.34 3.49 -5.57
CA GLY A 88 2.93 2.10 -5.77
C GLY A 88 4.07 1.09 -5.75
N PHE A 89 5.22 1.42 -5.14
CA PHE A 89 6.38 0.54 -5.07
C PHE A 89 6.07 -0.82 -4.42
N TYR A 90 5.24 -0.81 -3.38
CA TYR A 90 4.89 -2.03 -2.64
C TYR A 90 3.75 -2.84 -3.26
N ASN A 91 3.14 -2.37 -4.35
CA ASN A 91 2.10 -3.14 -5.04
C ASN A 91 2.67 -4.45 -5.60
N ASN A 92 1.99 -5.55 -5.30
CA ASN A 92 2.42 -6.92 -5.60
C ASN A 92 3.75 -7.34 -4.96
N ALA A 93 4.26 -6.62 -3.96
CA ALA A 93 5.44 -7.02 -3.20
C ALA A 93 5.11 -8.17 -2.24
N TYR A 94 6.03 -9.13 -2.12
CA TYR A 94 5.85 -10.30 -1.26
C TYR A 94 6.44 -10.09 0.13
N PHE A 95 5.85 -10.74 1.13
CA PHE A 95 6.46 -10.94 2.44
C PHE A 95 7.49 -12.07 2.31
N PHE A 96 8.62 -11.77 1.69
CA PHE A 96 9.63 -12.76 1.29
C PHE A 96 10.37 -13.39 2.48
N ARG A 97 10.28 -12.80 3.66
CA ARG A 97 10.83 -13.33 4.91
C ARG A 97 9.80 -13.14 6.01
N SER A 98 9.06 -14.20 6.33
CA SER A 98 8.06 -14.19 7.39
C SER A 98 8.41 -15.25 8.43
N MET A 99 8.69 -14.78 9.64
CA MET A 99 9.18 -15.56 10.77
C MET A 99 8.24 -15.42 11.97
N ALA A 100 8.49 -16.17 13.04
CA ALA A 100 7.75 -16.02 14.28
C ALA A 100 7.90 -14.63 14.90
N PHE A 101 9.06 -13.96 14.70
CA PHE A 101 9.39 -12.68 15.33
C PHE A 101 9.19 -11.46 14.42
N MET A 102 9.07 -11.64 13.10
CA MET A 102 8.88 -10.52 12.16
C MET A 102 8.33 -10.97 10.80
N ALA A 103 7.79 -10.01 10.03
CA ALA A 103 7.41 -10.17 8.64
C ALA A 103 8.05 -9.05 7.81
N GLN A 104 8.91 -9.40 6.83
CA GLN A 104 9.70 -8.47 6.03
C GLN A 104 9.25 -8.48 4.56
N PHE A 105 9.13 -7.28 3.99
CA PHE A 105 8.77 -7.02 2.60
C PHE A 105 9.57 -5.83 2.05
N GLY A 106 9.36 -5.46 0.79
CA GLY A 106 9.92 -4.21 0.24
C GLY A 106 10.98 -4.42 -0.82
N ILE A 107 10.99 -5.59 -1.47
CA ILE A 107 11.62 -5.79 -2.78
C ILE A 107 10.49 -5.68 -3.81
N SER A 108 10.67 -4.87 -4.86
CA SER A 108 9.64 -4.71 -5.88
C SER A 108 9.38 -6.01 -6.62
N SER A 109 8.12 -6.28 -6.98
CA SER A 109 7.76 -7.40 -7.86
C SER A 109 8.33 -7.25 -9.28
N ARG A 110 8.80 -6.04 -9.64
CA ARG A 110 9.32 -5.64 -10.94
C ARG A 110 10.83 -5.51 -10.89
N PRO A 111 11.60 -6.37 -11.58
CA PRO A 111 13.07 -6.37 -11.54
C PRO A 111 13.71 -5.06 -11.98
N GLU A 112 13.11 -4.38 -12.96
CA GLU A 112 13.60 -3.09 -13.46
C GLU A 112 13.51 -2.00 -12.40
N VAL A 113 12.47 -2.04 -11.55
CA VAL A 113 12.31 -1.12 -10.42
C VAL A 113 13.32 -1.49 -9.33
N SER A 114 13.42 -2.76 -8.95
CA SER A 114 14.37 -3.23 -7.93
C SER A 114 15.79 -2.79 -8.25
N ARG A 115 16.25 -2.94 -9.51
CA ARG A 115 17.60 -2.51 -9.94
C ARG A 115 17.85 -1.01 -9.77
N VAL A 116 16.83 -0.18 -10.03
CA VAL A 116 16.96 1.28 -9.87
C VAL A 116 17.04 1.67 -8.40
N TRP A 117 16.39 0.90 -7.51
CA TRP A 117 16.31 1.18 -6.07
C TRP A 117 17.38 0.48 -5.23
N ASP A 118 18.14 -0.47 -5.78
CA ASP A 118 19.08 -1.34 -5.07
C ASP A 118 20.09 -0.58 -4.20
N ASN A 119 20.64 0.51 -4.72
CA ASN A 119 21.62 1.35 -4.02
C ASN A 119 21.05 2.71 -3.58
N ARG A 120 19.72 2.84 -3.48
CA ARG A 120 19.05 4.09 -3.06
C ARG A 120 18.77 4.10 -1.56
N THR A 121 19.84 4.22 -0.81
CA THR A 121 19.77 4.26 0.65
C THR A 121 19.35 5.65 1.18
N MET A 122 19.11 5.75 2.47
CA MET A 122 18.80 7.00 3.18
C MET A 122 19.63 7.11 4.46
N LEU A 123 19.73 8.32 4.99
CA LEU A 123 20.36 8.57 6.29
C LEU A 123 19.59 7.86 7.41
N ASP A 124 20.33 7.39 8.39
CA ASP A 124 19.74 6.77 9.58
C ASP A 124 18.96 7.78 10.41
N ASP A 125 17.82 7.33 10.92
CA ASP A 125 17.05 8.05 11.92
C ASP A 125 17.50 7.64 13.34
N ARG A 126 17.30 8.54 14.30
CA ARG A 126 17.49 8.23 15.70
C ARG A 126 16.38 7.30 16.19
N VAL A 127 16.71 6.32 17.03
CA VAL A 127 15.72 5.46 17.70
C VAL A 127 14.98 6.29 18.75
N VAL A 128 13.68 6.47 18.55
CA VAL A 128 12.76 7.20 19.43
C VAL A 128 11.72 6.25 20.03
N GLN A 129 11.33 5.23 19.27
CA GLN A 129 10.41 4.19 19.70
C GLN A 129 11.14 2.85 19.77
N SER A 130 10.64 1.93 20.61
CA SER A 130 11.21 0.59 20.75
C SER A 130 10.61 -0.39 19.76
N ASN A 131 11.42 -1.33 19.27
CA ASN A 131 11.01 -2.41 18.39
C ASN A 131 10.21 -3.48 19.14
N THR A 132 8.97 -3.17 19.47
CA THR A 132 8.02 -4.10 20.09
C THR A 132 6.96 -4.54 19.08
N ARG A 133 6.12 -5.50 19.46
CA ARG A 133 5.05 -6.02 18.61
C ARG A 133 4.21 -4.90 17.98
N GLY A 134 4.02 -4.99 16.68
CA GLY A 134 3.25 -4.05 15.86
C GLY A 134 4.08 -2.89 15.29
N PHE A 135 5.25 -2.59 15.85
CA PHE A 135 6.10 -1.52 15.30
C PHE A 135 6.72 -1.90 13.97
N VAL A 136 6.86 -0.88 13.10
CA VAL A 136 7.29 -1.02 11.71
C VAL A 136 8.59 -0.26 11.49
N THR A 137 9.58 -0.94 10.93
CA THR A 137 10.96 -0.45 10.89
C THR A 137 11.61 -0.79 9.55
N PHE A 138 12.50 0.08 9.06
CA PHE A 138 13.30 -0.22 7.87
C PHE A 138 14.41 -1.22 8.17
N ALA A 139 14.58 -2.22 7.30
CA ALA A 139 15.69 -3.15 7.35
C ALA A 139 17.03 -2.45 7.02
N SER A 140 18.11 -2.96 7.61
CA SER A 140 19.49 -2.49 7.45
C SER A 140 20.41 -3.67 7.23
N THR A 141 21.52 -3.45 6.53
CA THR A 141 22.62 -4.45 6.41
C THR A 141 23.54 -4.45 7.64
N GLY A 142 23.28 -3.62 8.64
CA GLY A 142 24.16 -3.37 9.77
C GLY A 142 25.19 -2.26 9.53
N GLN A 143 25.33 -1.78 8.29
CA GLN A 143 26.17 -0.62 8.00
C GLN A 143 25.39 0.68 8.19
N PRO A 144 26.03 1.78 8.59
CA PRO A 144 25.40 3.09 8.67
C PRO A 144 24.80 3.51 7.34
N ASN A 145 23.61 4.12 7.37
CA ASN A 145 22.90 4.66 6.21
C ASN A 145 22.64 3.62 5.11
N SER A 146 22.44 2.34 5.48
CA SER A 146 22.21 1.25 4.53
C SER A 146 20.73 0.94 4.29
N ARG A 147 19.80 1.67 4.93
CA ARG A 147 18.37 1.48 4.78
C ARG A 147 17.90 1.93 3.40
N GLY A 148 17.17 1.07 2.68
CA GLY A 148 16.70 1.31 1.31
C GLY A 148 15.19 1.37 1.19
N THR A 149 14.60 0.24 0.77
CA THR A 149 13.17 0.08 0.52
C THR A 149 12.52 -1.00 1.37
N GLN A 150 13.32 -1.86 2.00
CA GLN A 150 12.81 -3.02 2.75
C GLN A 150 12.38 -2.61 4.15
N VAL A 151 11.22 -3.15 4.55
CA VAL A 151 10.53 -2.84 5.79
C VAL A 151 10.14 -4.14 6.47
N PHE A 152 10.16 -4.18 7.80
CA PHE A 152 9.60 -5.30 8.57
C PHE A 152 8.62 -4.82 9.64
N ILE A 153 7.67 -5.70 9.95
CA ILE A 153 6.71 -5.54 11.04
C ILE A 153 7.17 -6.46 12.17
N ASN A 154 7.38 -5.91 13.35
CA ASN A 154 7.73 -6.68 14.55
C ASN A 154 6.52 -7.50 15.02
N LYS A 155 6.71 -8.78 15.29
CA LYS A 155 5.67 -9.70 15.79
C LYS A 155 5.80 -10.01 17.28
N LEU A 156 6.95 -9.71 17.89
CA LEU A 156 7.24 -9.97 19.29
C LEU A 156 7.69 -8.70 20.03
N ASN A 157 7.45 -8.68 21.36
CA ASN A 157 7.93 -7.61 22.23
C ASN A 157 9.43 -7.75 22.54
N GLU A 158 9.96 -8.95 22.41
CA GLU A 158 11.37 -9.31 22.66
C GLU A 158 12.32 -8.73 21.60
N ASN A 159 11.81 -8.18 20.49
CA ASN A 159 12.62 -7.54 19.45
C ASN A 159 13.29 -6.22 19.90
N ARG A 160 13.14 -5.79 21.15
CA ARG A 160 13.76 -4.57 21.72
C ARG A 160 15.29 -4.51 21.57
N TYR A 161 15.97 -5.63 21.46
CA TYR A 161 17.42 -5.68 21.19
C TYR A 161 17.80 -4.96 19.88
N LEU A 162 16.85 -4.78 18.96
CA LEU A 162 17.03 -4.02 17.72
C LEU A 162 17.24 -2.52 17.96
N ASP A 163 16.82 -2.00 19.12
CA ASP A 163 16.99 -0.59 19.47
C ASP A 163 18.48 -0.25 19.62
N ASP A 164 19.26 -1.13 20.26
CA ASP A 164 20.71 -1.01 20.38
C ASP A 164 21.41 -1.15 19.03
N ALA A 165 20.84 -1.95 18.13
CA ALA A 165 21.30 -2.11 16.74
C ALA A 165 20.85 -0.96 15.81
N LYS A 166 20.29 0.13 16.36
CA LYS A 166 19.90 1.37 15.66
C LYS A 166 18.77 1.19 14.65
N PHE A 167 17.87 0.24 14.89
CA PHE A 167 16.64 0.12 14.11
C PHE A 167 15.60 1.10 14.66
N ALA A 168 15.26 2.13 13.89
CA ALA A 168 14.34 3.20 14.29
C ALA A 168 12.93 2.94 13.73
N PRO A 169 11.93 2.57 14.57
CA PRO A 169 10.54 2.47 14.14
C PRO A 169 9.99 3.82 13.66
N PHE A 170 9.30 3.79 12.50
CA PHE A 170 8.67 4.97 11.92
C PHE A 170 7.14 4.93 12.01
N GLY A 171 6.57 3.78 12.35
CA GLY A 171 5.13 3.57 12.43
C GLY A 171 4.78 2.33 13.23
N GLU A 172 3.48 2.10 13.36
CA GLU A 172 2.92 0.95 14.07
C GLU A 172 1.66 0.44 13.38
N VAL A 173 1.39 -0.84 13.46
CA VAL A 173 0.14 -1.46 13.02
C VAL A 173 -0.97 -1.08 13.99
N VAL A 174 -1.99 -0.36 13.50
CA VAL A 174 -3.15 0.08 14.28
C VAL A 174 -4.38 -0.77 14.04
N ALA A 175 -4.40 -1.55 12.95
CA ALA A 175 -5.41 -2.57 12.66
C ALA A 175 -4.79 -3.68 11.80
N GLY A 176 -5.26 -4.93 11.96
CA GLY A 176 -4.81 -6.06 11.15
C GLY A 176 -3.56 -6.75 11.69
N MET A 177 -3.23 -6.64 12.98
CA MET A 177 -2.11 -7.38 13.55
C MET A 177 -2.33 -8.90 13.52
N GLU A 178 -3.57 -9.34 13.60
CA GLU A 178 -3.99 -10.73 13.37
C GLU A 178 -3.71 -11.19 11.94
N VAL A 179 -3.83 -10.29 10.95
CA VAL A 179 -3.45 -10.56 9.54
C VAL A 179 -1.95 -10.78 9.42
N VAL A 180 -1.14 -9.96 10.12
CA VAL A 180 0.32 -10.15 10.18
C VAL A 180 0.70 -11.50 10.75
N ASP A 181 -0.04 -11.97 11.77
CA ASP A 181 0.20 -13.28 12.38
C ASP A 181 -0.18 -14.45 11.45
N MET A 182 -1.18 -14.27 10.57
CA MET A 182 -1.61 -15.26 9.59
C MET A 182 -0.71 -15.36 8.35
N LEU A 183 0.27 -14.45 8.17
CA LEU A 183 1.19 -14.53 7.05
C LEU A 183 1.98 -15.84 7.08
N TYR A 184 2.10 -16.46 5.91
CA TYR A 184 2.72 -17.77 5.79
C TYR A 184 4.19 -17.75 6.22
N THR A 185 4.54 -18.59 7.20
CA THR A 185 5.88 -18.68 7.79
C THR A 185 6.63 -19.97 7.44
N GLY A 186 5.99 -20.88 6.69
CA GLY A 186 6.51 -22.25 6.50
C GLY A 186 7.80 -22.37 5.69
N TYR A 187 8.22 -21.30 5.00
CA TYR A 187 9.53 -21.27 4.34
C TYR A 187 10.64 -20.69 5.24
N GLY A 188 10.29 -19.95 6.29
CA GLY A 188 11.26 -19.36 7.20
C GLY A 188 12.34 -18.53 6.48
N GLU A 189 13.62 -18.79 6.80
CA GLU A 189 14.76 -18.13 6.14
C GLU A 189 15.04 -18.67 4.73
N GLU A 190 14.47 -19.80 4.33
CA GLU A 190 14.69 -20.39 3.01
C GLU A 190 14.23 -19.46 1.88
N SER A 191 13.10 -18.74 2.09
CA SER A 191 12.58 -17.78 1.13
C SER A 191 13.27 -16.41 1.14
N ASN A 192 14.24 -16.19 2.02
CA ASN A 192 15.03 -14.96 2.10
C ASN A 192 16.11 -14.88 0.99
N LYS A 193 15.67 -15.00 -0.26
CA LYS A 193 16.53 -14.98 -1.46
C LYS A 193 16.53 -13.60 -2.10
N GLN A 194 16.99 -12.58 -1.37
CA GLN A 194 16.87 -11.18 -1.76
C GLN A 194 17.48 -10.86 -3.12
N ASP A 195 18.67 -11.39 -3.42
CA ASP A 195 19.37 -11.19 -4.69
C ASP A 195 18.57 -11.77 -5.87
N GLU A 196 18.02 -12.98 -5.70
CA GLU A 196 17.22 -13.63 -6.73
C GLU A 196 15.89 -12.88 -6.95
N ILE A 197 15.24 -12.46 -5.87
CA ILE A 197 14.00 -11.68 -5.93
C ILE A 197 14.26 -10.33 -6.59
N THR A 198 15.35 -9.65 -6.27
CA THR A 198 15.75 -8.37 -6.88
C THR A 198 15.99 -8.51 -8.38
N ARG A 199 16.64 -9.61 -8.81
CA ARG A 199 16.96 -9.85 -10.23
C ARG A 199 15.79 -10.35 -11.06
N GLN A 200 14.90 -11.18 -10.49
CA GLN A 200 13.87 -11.91 -11.23
C GLN A 200 12.43 -11.48 -10.87
N GLY A 201 12.23 -10.80 -9.73
CA GLY A 201 10.92 -10.28 -9.30
C GLY A 201 9.91 -11.36 -8.92
N ALA A 202 8.63 -11.05 -9.11
CA ALA A 202 7.52 -11.95 -8.78
C ALA A 202 7.62 -13.34 -9.40
N PRO A 203 8.02 -13.53 -10.67
CA PRO A 203 8.12 -14.87 -11.27
C PRO A 203 9.01 -15.84 -10.51
N TYR A 204 10.09 -15.35 -9.87
CA TYR A 204 10.94 -16.19 -9.04
C TYR A 204 10.20 -16.72 -7.81
N ILE A 205 9.51 -15.83 -7.10
CA ILE A 205 8.75 -16.21 -5.90
C ILE A 205 7.61 -17.17 -6.27
N GLU A 206 6.85 -16.86 -7.31
CA GLU A 206 5.71 -17.68 -7.77
C GLU A 206 6.14 -19.10 -8.16
N ARG A 207 7.36 -19.25 -8.67
CA ARG A 207 7.90 -20.55 -9.05
C ARG A 207 8.42 -21.35 -7.86
N TYR A 208 9.17 -20.73 -6.94
CA TYR A 208 9.91 -21.45 -5.90
C TYR A 208 9.26 -21.35 -4.51
N TYR A 209 8.46 -20.30 -4.27
CA TYR A 209 7.84 -20.02 -2.98
C TYR A 209 6.36 -19.62 -3.13
N PRO A 210 5.54 -20.42 -3.84
CA PRO A 210 4.17 -20.05 -4.25
C PRO A 210 3.18 -19.82 -3.10
N ARG A 211 3.54 -20.19 -1.87
CA ARG A 211 2.68 -19.99 -0.69
C ARG A 211 2.96 -18.67 0.05
N LEU A 212 3.97 -17.90 -0.37
CA LEU A 212 4.23 -16.59 0.25
C LEU A 212 3.06 -15.64 0.00
N ASP A 213 2.68 -14.95 1.06
CA ASP A 213 1.67 -13.89 0.98
C ASP A 213 2.26 -12.62 0.37
N LYS A 214 1.41 -11.81 -0.25
CA LYS A 214 1.81 -10.55 -0.89
C LYS A 214 0.90 -9.40 -0.54
N ILE A 215 1.44 -8.20 -0.68
CA ILE A 215 0.69 -6.95 -0.70
C ILE A 215 0.09 -6.81 -2.10
N ILE A 216 -1.22 -6.82 -2.22
CA ILE A 216 -1.92 -6.58 -3.49
C ILE A 216 -1.78 -5.10 -3.85
N LYS A 217 -2.01 -4.23 -2.86
CA LYS A 217 -1.94 -2.77 -3.03
C LYS A 217 -1.56 -2.11 -1.71
N ALA A 218 -0.74 -1.06 -1.79
CA ALA A 218 -0.47 -0.15 -0.69
C ALA A 218 -1.00 1.24 -1.02
N SER A 219 -1.71 1.89 -0.08
CA SER A 219 -2.29 3.22 -0.29
C SER A 219 -2.37 4.03 0.99
N VAL A 220 -2.18 5.34 0.89
CA VAL A 220 -2.48 6.26 2.00
C VAL A 220 -4.00 6.42 2.09
N ILE A 221 -4.58 6.05 3.24
CA ILE A 221 -6.03 6.03 3.45
C ILE A 221 -6.53 7.15 4.37
N ALA A 222 -5.65 7.70 5.20
CA ALA A 222 -5.98 8.81 6.08
C ALA A 222 -4.75 9.70 6.35
N VAL A 223 -5.00 11.00 6.40
CA VAL A 223 -4.09 12.02 6.93
C VAL A 223 -4.91 12.77 7.96
N PRO A 224 -4.77 12.47 9.27
CA PRO A 224 -5.50 13.17 10.32
C PRO A 224 -5.18 14.67 10.28
N GLU A 225 -6.18 15.51 10.48
CA GLU A 225 -5.99 16.95 10.67
C GLU A 225 -5.10 17.17 11.91
N GLN A 226 -4.12 18.08 11.79
CA GLN A 226 -3.16 18.41 12.85
C GLN A 226 -3.70 19.52 13.74
#